data_1e7214ef5e23fc5704af18e2c26627a9
#
_entry.id   1e7214ef5e23fc5704af18e2c26627a9
#
_cell.length_a   1.000
_cell.length_b   1.000
_cell.length_c   1.000
_cell.angle_alpha   90.00
_cell.angle_beta   90.00
_cell.angle_gamma   90.00
#
_symmetry.space_group_name_H-M   'P 1'
#
loop_
_entity.id
_entity.type
_entity.pdbx_description
1 polymer ?
#
loop_
_entity_poly.entity_id
_entity_poly.type
_entity_poly.pdbx_seq_one_letter_code
_entity_poly.pdbx_strand_id
1 'polypeptide(L)'
;MFGALPKDDEPLAAYYGEGDNRGGNGADQGRGYGSGRWYDFYQANLQRTYGKPCTADSATAQQAPADTSPAPQATPCVAPAFDQKRWVGHTLDRLQAWGFNTIGNWSAPALGLADRVPYTLPLSIVGDYASISTGSDWWGGMPDPFDPRFAMATERAVAIAARDHRDDPWLIGYFADNELAWAGPGDDAKSRYALAYGTLRLTTDVPAKRAFLKQLRDKYRNQAGLSKAWGIDLPAWELMEDPGFVPPLPSPEHPEIEADFKYFQKVFADTYFKTISDSLKWHAPNHLLLGGRFAVSNPEAVASCAQYCDVLSFNMYTLKPQDGQDFAYLRSLDKPVLVTEFNFGSRDRGPFWGGVTELAREEDRGPAYANFLKQAVSEPSIVGVHWFQYLDQPVTGRLLDGENGHFGLVGITDVPFQGFVDSVRKSNLQAIDQLGKAAEQARVEAEQAVAGEHGGDGADKGRAGKGPGGHAGGHAGNGH
;
A
#
# COMPACT_ATOMS: atom_id res chain seq x y z
N MET A 1 -18.33 -12.21 -25.11
CA MET A 1 -19.02 -13.43 -25.52
C MET A 1 -19.12 -14.31 -24.28
N PHE A 2 -20.30 -14.43 -23.71
CA PHE A 2 -20.54 -15.30 -22.56
C PHE A 2 -20.70 -16.73 -23.10
N GLY A 3 -19.58 -17.44 -23.22
CA GLY A 3 -19.63 -18.87 -23.52
C GLY A 3 -20.05 -19.63 -22.26
N ALA A 4 -20.77 -20.74 -22.40
CA ALA A 4 -20.97 -21.68 -21.30
C ALA A 4 -19.60 -22.05 -20.74
N LEU A 5 -19.55 -22.26 -19.40
CA LEU A 5 -18.32 -22.77 -18.78
C LEU A 5 -17.93 -24.09 -19.44
N PRO A 6 -16.61 -24.35 -19.67
CA PRO A 6 -16.15 -25.60 -20.20
C PRO A 6 -16.63 -26.76 -19.32
N LYS A 7 -16.86 -27.92 -19.92
CA LYS A 7 -17.19 -29.14 -19.19
C LYS A 7 -15.94 -29.73 -18.54
N ASP A 8 -16.11 -30.55 -17.51
CA ASP A 8 -15.03 -31.13 -16.74
C ASP A 8 -14.05 -32.00 -17.57
N ASP A 9 -14.54 -32.57 -18.66
CA ASP A 9 -13.79 -33.40 -19.58
C ASP A 9 -13.10 -32.62 -20.70
N GLU A 10 -13.26 -31.28 -20.75
CA GLU A 10 -12.59 -30.45 -21.72
C GLU A 10 -11.12 -30.14 -21.32
N PRO A 11 -10.24 -29.84 -22.30
CA PRO A 11 -8.83 -29.54 -22.03
C PRO A 11 -8.57 -28.39 -21.06
N LEU A 12 -9.58 -27.56 -20.78
CA LEU A 12 -9.52 -26.45 -19.84
C LEU A 12 -9.95 -26.80 -18.43
N ALA A 13 -10.31 -28.06 -18.15
CA ALA A 13 -10.74 -28.50 -16.81
C ALA A 13 -9.69 -28.24 -15.73
N ALA A 14 -8.40 -28.19 -16.10
CA ALA A 14 -7.30 -27.84 -15.19
C ALA A 14 -7.39 -26.45 -14.55
N TYR A 15 -8.22 -25.54 -15.11
CA TYR A 15 -8.45 -24.21 -14.55
C TYR A 15 -9.65 -24.14 -13.60
N TYR A 16 -10.32 -25.24 -13.37
CA TYR A 16 -11.32 -25.34 -12.30
C TYR A 16 -10.63 -25.58 -10.97
N GLY A 17 -10.98 -24.81 -9.98
CA GLY A 17 -10.62 -25.05 -8.59
C GLY A 17 -11.83 -25.52 -7.80
N GLU A 18 -11.59 -26.36 -6.81
CA GLU A 18 -12.56 -26.78 -5.81
C GLU A 18 -12.00 -26.49 -4.43
N GLY A 19 -12.81 -26.01 -3.53
CA GLY A 19 -12.41 -25.81 -2.14
C GLY A 19 -13.00 -24.57 -1.48
N ASP A 20 -12.60 -24.41 -0.25
CA ASP A 20 -12.92 -23.24 0.55
C ASP A 20 -12.03 -22.07 0.10
N ASN A 21 -12.63 -21.07 -0.52
CA ASN A 21 -11.96 -19.88 -1.01
C ASN A 21 -11.56 -18.89 0.10
N ARG A 22 -11.36 -19.39 1.32
CA ARG A 22 -10.79 -18.62 2.43
C ARG A 22 -9.28 -18.37 2.28
N GLY A 23 -8.80 -18.27 1.07
CA GLY A 23 -7.41 -17.99 0.74
C GLY A 23 -7.01 -16.52 0.77
N GLY A 24 -7.86 -15.62 1.22
CA GLY A 24 -7.47 -14.29 1.63
C GLY A 24 -7.07 -14.32 3.10
N ASN A 25 -5.88 -13.91 3.41
CA ASN A 25 -5.33 -13.62 4.73
C ASN A 25 -6.37 -13.59 5.85
N GLY A 26 -6.62 -14.69 6.51
CA GLY A 26 -7.31 -14.93 7.78
C GLY A 26 -8.40 -13.99 8.33
N ALA A 27 -8.74 -12.95 7.63
CA ALA A 27 -9.54 -11.83 8.11
C ALA A 27 -11.00 -11.82 7.61
N ASP A 28 -11.38 -12.71 6.69
CA ASP A 28 -12.75 -12.72 6.18
C ASP A 28 -13.62 -13.73 6.92
N GLN A 29 -14.11 -13.34 8.10
CA GLN A 29 -15.15 -14.07 8.81
C GLN A 29 -16.58 -13.72 8.33
N GLY A 30 -16.77 -12.97 7.26
CA GLY A 30 -18.09 -12.47 6.92
C GLY A 30 -18.57 -12.57 5.49
N ARG A 31 -17.71 -12.81 4.52
CA ARG A 31 -18.06 -12.81 3.10
C ARG A 31 -17.51 -14.02 2.35
N GLY A 32 -17.69 -15.20 2.92
CA GLY A 32 -17.31 -16.44 2.26
C GLY A 32 -18.21 -16.66 1.03
N TYR A 33 -17.67 -16.56 -0.16
CA TYR A 33 -18.21 -17.31 -1.27
C TYR A 33 -18.04 -18.79 -0.89
N GLY A 34 -19.17 -19.51 -0.78
CA GLY A 34 -19.19 -20.87 -0.28
C GLY A 34 -18.24 -21.80 -1.06
N SER A 35 -17.93 -22.93 -0.46
CA SER A 35 -17.24 -24.02 -1.15
C SER A 35 -17.89 -24.28 -2.51
N GLY A 36 -17.15 -24.07 -3.59
CA GLY A 36 -17.66 -24.18 -4.94
C GLY A 36 -16.55 -24.30 -5.96
N ARG A 37 -16.94 -24.64 -7.17
CA ARG A 37 -16.00 -24.69 -8.31
C ARG A 37 -15.83 -23.28 -8.85
N TRP A 38 -14.55 -22.88 -9.09
CA TRP A 38 -14.20 -21.61 -9.72
C TRP A 38 -13.38 -21.85 -11.00
N TYR A 39 -13.31 -20.85 -11.86
CA TYR A 39 -12.58 -20.91 -13.12
C TYR A 39 -11.72 -19.67 -13.31
N ASP A 40 -10.41 -19.86 -13.52
CA ASP A 40 -9.48 -18.77 -13.81
C ASP A 40 -9.51 -18.42 -15.31
N PHE A 41 -10.35 -17.47 -15.65
CA PHE A 41 -10.49 -16.98 -17.03
C PHE A 41 -9.20 -16.36 -17.57
N TYR A 42 -8.48 -15.62 -16.74
CA TYR A 42 -7.27 -14.95 -17.17
C TYR A 42 -6.17 -15.95 -17.49
N GLN A 43 -5.87 -16.86 -16.57
CA GLN A 43 -4.87 -17.92 -16.78
C GLN A 43 -5.22 -18.78 -18.00
N ALA A 44 -6.48 -19.15 -18.18
CA ALA A 44 -6.93 -19.89 -19.35
C ALA A 44 -6.67 -19.13 -20.67
N ASN A 45 -6.90 -17.82 -20.69
CA ASN A 45 -6.61 -16.99 -21.86
C ASN A 45 -5.10 -16.83 -22.08
N LEU A 46 -4.32 -16.65 -21.01
CA LEU A 46 -2.86 -16.60 -21.11
C LEU A 46 -2.27 -17.88 -21.69
N GLN A 47 -2.79 -19.05 -21.30
CA GLN A 47 -2.34 -20.31 -21.88
C GLN A 47 -2.64 -20.39 -23.37
N ARG A 48 -3.79 -19.92 -23.84
CA ARG A 48 -4.10 -19.87 -25.27
C ARG A 48 -3.16 -18.94 -26.04
N THR A 49 -2.77 -17.83 -25.43
CA THR A 49 -1.94 -16.78 -26.07
C THR A 49 -0.45 -17.12 -26.01
N TYR A 50 0.02 -17.62 -24.86
CA TYR A 50 1.45 -17.84 -24.58
C TYR A 50 1.85 -19.31 -24.46
N GLY A 51 0.90 -20.25 -24.51
CA GLY A 51 1.20 -21.68 -24.53
C GLY A 51 2.02 -22.08 -25.76
N LYS A 52 2.87 -23.11 -25.60
CA LYS A 52 3.59 -23.66 -26.75
C LYS A 52 2.59 -24.34 -27.69
N PRO A 53 2.67 -24.11 -28.99
CA PRO A 53 1.85 -24.85 -29.95
C PRO A 53 2.05 -26.36 -29.76
N CYS A 54 0.97 -27.14 -29.85
CA CYS A 54 1.09 -28.58 -29.98
C CYS A 54 1.81 -28.89 -31.27
N THR A 55 3.05 -29.38 -31.22
CA THR A 55 3.73 -29.94 -32.36
C THR A 55 3.34 -31.43 -32.44
N ALA A 56 3.05 -31.91 -33.62
CA ALA A 56 2.75 -33.34 -33.85
C ALA A 56 3.89 -34.27 -33.40
N ASP A 57 5.09 -33.74 -33.19
CA ASP A 57 6.31 -34.45 -32.79
C ASP A 57 6.41 -34.72 -31.27
N SER A 58 5.54 -34.15 -30.45
CA SER A 58 5.51 -34.47 -29.01
C SER A 58 4.70 -35.74 -28.67
N ALA A 59 4.05 -36.35 -29.65
CA ALA A 59 3.56 -37.69 -29.54
C ALA A 59 4.79 -38.64 -29.68
N THR A 60 5.38 -39.05 -28.57
CA THR A 60 6.31 -40.19 -28.54
C THR A 60 5.64 -41.36 -29.23
N ALA A 61 6.04 -41.62 -30.48
CA ALA A 61 5.72 -42.84 -31.20
C ALA A 61 6.37 -43.99 -30.45
N GLN A 62 5.70 -44.53 -29.46
CA GLN A 62 5.94 -45.90 -29.06
C GLN A 62 5.45 -46.78 -30.22
N GLN A 63 6.40 -47.27 -31.01
CA GLN A 63 6.16 -48.29 -32.03
C GLN A 63 5.48 -49.49 -31.35
N ALA A 64 4.16 -49.60 -31.53
CA ALA A 64 3.45 -50.84 -31.34
C ALA A 64 3.68 -51.72 -32.57
N PRO A 65 3.89 -53.06 -32.40
CA PRO A 65 4.07 -53.98 -33.53
C PRO A 65 2.81 -54.04 -34.39
N ALA A 66 3.02 -54.10 -35.70
CA ALA A 66 1.96 -54.19 -36.71
C ALA A 66 1.14 -55.45 -36.45
N ASP A 67 -0.09 -55.30 -36.00
CA ASP A 67 -1.19 -56.22 -36.35
C ASP A 67 -2.55 -55.47 -36.23
N THR A 68 -3.31 -55.62 -37.28
CA THR A 68 -4.70 -55.34 -37.58
C THR A 68 -5.59 -54.74 -36.45
N SER A 69 -5.79 -53.42 -36.49
CA SER A 69 -6.91 -52.71 -35.83
C SER A 69 -7.14 -51.32 -36.43
N PRO A 70 -8.36 -50.72 -36.28
CA PRO A 70 -8.75 -49.49 -37.01
C PRO A 70 -7.85 -48.31 -36.65
N ALA A 71 -7.73 -47.38 -37.60
CA ALA A 71 -6.87 -46.19 -37.56
C ALA A 71 -6.75 -45.58 -36.15
N PRO A 72 -5.52 -45.26 -35.67
CA PRO A 72 -5.34 -44.67 -34.38
C PRO A 72 -6.15 -43.36 -34.32
N GLN A 73 -7.10 -43.29 -33.39
CA GLN A 73 -7.70 -42.01 -33.01
C GLN A 73 -6.57 -41.12 -32.57
N ALA A 74 -6.43 -39.96 -33.23
CA ALA A 74 -5.44 -38.95 -32.85
C ALA A 74 -5.56 -38.69 -31.34
N THR A 75 -4.50 -39.00 -30.58
CA THR A 75 -4.45 -38.73 -29.16
C THR A 75 -4.74 -37.23 -28.96
N PRO A 76 -5.74 -36.85 -28.15
CA PRO A 76 -6.03 -35.46 -27.94
C PRO A 76 -4.76 -34.74 -27.48
N CYS A 77 -4.39 -33.67 -28.15
CA CYS A 77 -3.28 -32.84 -27.74
C CYS A 77 -3.53 -32.35 -26.31
N VAL A 78 -2.70 -32.76 -25.35
CA VAL A 78 -2.71 -32.20 -24.00
C VAL A 78 -2.50 -30.70 -24.16
N ALA A 79 -3.35 -29.89 -23.56
CA ALA A 79 -3.25 -28.41 -23.65
C ALA A 79 -1.81 -27.98 -23.35
N PRO A 80 -1.20 -27.15 -24.22
CA PRO A 80 0.21 -26.80 -24.09
C PRO A 80 0.46 -26.13 -22.74
N ALA A 81 1.58 -26.45 -22.07
CA ALA A 81 1.93 -25.82 -20.82
C ALA A 81 2.08 -24.31 -21.01
N PHE A 82 1.59 -23.53 -20.05
CA PHE A 82 1.75 -22.08 -20.03
C PHE A 82 3.24 -21.69 -20.03
N ASP A 83 3.66 -20.87 -20.99
CA ASP A 83 5.01 -20.33 -21.05
C ASP A 83 5.09 -19.04 -20.23
N GLN A 84 5.30 -19.16 -18.93
CA GLN A 84 5.41 -18.05 -18.01
C GLN A 84 6.54 -17.09 -18.40
N LYS A 85 7.68 -17.59 -18.85
CA LYS A 85 8.83 -16.74 -19.24
C LYS A 85 8.47 -15.83 -20.42
N ARG A 86 7.77 -16.37 -21.41
CA ARG A 86 7.29 -15.59 -22.56
C ARG A 86 6.28 -14.53 -22.15
N TRP A 87 5.34 -14.86 -21.26
CA TRP A 87 4.36 -13.91 -20.74
C TRP A 87 5.04 -12.81 -19.92
N VAL A 88 5.97 -13.14 -19.00
CA VAL A 88 6.73 -12.17 -18.21
C VAL A 88 7.48 -11.22 -19.13
N GLY A 89 8.23 -11.75 -20.11
CA GLY A 89 8.97 -10.91 -21.05
C GLY A 89 8.07 -9.93 -21.78
N HIS A 90 6.96 -10.41 -22.34
CA HIS A 90 6.01 -9.59 -23.08
C HIS A 90 5.31 -8.53 -22.20
N THR A 91 4.94 -8.89 -20.97
CA THR A 91 4.30 -7.96 -20.02
C THR A 91 5.26 -6.84 -19.62
N LEU A 92 6.51 -7.17 -19.32
CA LEU A 92 7.52 -6.17 -19.00
C LEU A 92 7.86 -5.26 -20.19
N ASP A 93 7.94 -5.81 -21.40
CA ASP A 93 8.12 -5.02 -22.63
C ASP A 93 7.00 -4.00 -22.81
N ARG A 94 5.74 -4.41 -22.57
CA ARG A 94 4.57 -3.52 -22.61
C ARG A 94 4.65 -2.43 -21.56
N LEU A 95 4.88 -2.80 -20.29
CA LEU A 95 4.93 -1.85 -19.19
C LEU A 95 6.02 -0.79 -19.41
N GLN A 96 7.22 -1.21 -19.81
CA GLN A 96 8.31 -0.29 -20.15
C GLN A 96 7.95 0.61 -21.36
N ALA A 97 7.35 0.04 -22.41
CA ALA A 97 6.91 0.80 -23.58
C ALA A 97 5.79 1.81 -23.25
N TRP A 98 4.97 1.53 -22.24
CA TRP A 98 3.94 2.45 -21.73
C TRP A 98 4.46 3.43 -20.68
N GLY A 99 5.78 3.42 -20.39
CA GLY A 99 6.44 4.35 -19.50
C GLY A 99 6.30 4.02 -18.01
N PHE A 100 5.92 2.78 -17.65
CA PHE A 100 6.00 2.31 -16.27
C PHE A 100 7.44 1.91 -15.92
N ASN A 101 7.86 2.27 -14.71
CA ASN A 101 9.21 2.03 -14.22
C ASN A 101 9.25 1.26 -12.88
N THR A 102 8.11 0.81 -12.38
CA THR A 102 8.00 0.09 -11.11
C THR A 102 6.90 -0.96 -11.20
N ILE A 103 7.16 -2.14 -10.66
CA ILE A 103 6.16 -3.19 -10.43
C ILE A 103 5.61 -3.00 -9.01
N GLY A 104 4.34 -2.65 -8.90
CA GLY A 104 3.66 -2.40 -7.63
C GLY A 104 3.18 -3.67 -6.93
N ASN A 105 2.56 -3.49 -5.77
CA ASN A 105 1.92 -4.57 -5.02
C ASN A 105 0.89 -5.31 -5.86
N TRP A 106 0.57 -6.53 -5.45
CA TRP A 106 -0.40 -7.44 -6.09
C TRP A 106 0.01 -7.96 -7.46
N SER A 107 1.18 -7.56 -7.96
CA SER A 107 1.74 -8.09 -9.21
C SER A 107 2.21 -9.53 -9.05
N ALA A 108 2.20 -10.29 -10.14
CA ALA A 108 2.75 -11.64 -10.15
C ALA A 108 4.25 -11.61 -9.76
N PRO A 109 4.69 -12.42 -8.79
CA PRO A 109 6.08 -12.38 -8.31
C PRO A 109 7.12 -12.54 -9.42
N ALA A 110 6.82 -13.34 -10.44
CA ALA A 110 7.71 -13.56 -11.57
C ALA A 110 8.07 -12.28 -12.36
N LEU A 111 7.28 -11.21 -12.25
CA LEU A 111 7.58 -9.93 -12.88
C LEU A 111 8.71 -9.19 -12.14
N GLY A 112 8.67 -9.17 -10.80
CA GLY A 112 9.75 -8.60 -9.97
C GLY A 112 11.06 -9.39 -10.09
N LEU A 113 10.97 -10.72 -10.06
CA LEU A 113 12.11 -11.64 -10.15
C LEU A 113 12.76 -11.72 -11.55
N ALA A 114 12.33 -10.92 -12.50
CA ALA A 114 12.90 -10.90 -13.85
C ALA A 114 14.14 -9.99 -13.98
N ASP A 115 14.55 -9.28 -12.94
CA ASP A 115 15.72 -8.39 -12.87
C ASP A 115 15.72 -7.31 -13.98
N ARG A 116 14.54 -6.74 -14.26
CA ARG A 116 14.36 -5.76 -15.36
C ARG A 116 13.72 -4.45 -14.93
N VAL A 117 12.88 -4.50 -13.91
CA VAL A 117 12.13 -3.34 -13.41
C VAL A 117 12.12 -3.41 -11.89
N PRO A 118 12.44 -2.32 -11.18
CA PRO A 118 12.33 -2.27 -9.73
C PRO A 118 10.91 -2.62 -9.26
N TYR A 119 10.80 -3.24 -8.09
CA TYR A 119 9.51 -3.69 -7.57
C TYR A 119 9.34 -3.46 -6.08
N THR A 120 8.11 -3.60 -5.60
CA THR A 120 7.73 -3.51 -4.18
C THR A 120 7.08 -4.81 -3.74
N LEU A 121 7.14 -5.09 -2.43
CA LEU A 121 6.51 -6.27 -1.83
C LEU A 121 5.57 -5.90 -0.68
N PRO A 122 4.40 -6.57 -0.56
CA PRO A 122 3.57 -6.49 0.63
C PRO A 122 4.15 -7.37 1.75
N LEU A 123 4.15 -6.84 2.97
CA LEU A 123 4.25 -7.63 4.20
C LEU A 123 2.84 -7.81 4.74
N SER A 124 2.28 -8.99 4.58
CA SER A 124 1.00 -9.33 5.18
C SER A 124 1.27 -9.96 6.55
N ILE A 125 0.94 -9.22 7.61
CA ILE A 125 1.17 -9.66 8.98
C ILE A 125 -0.06 -10.44 9.45
N VAL A 126 0.01 -11.75 9.35
CA VAL A 126 -1.08 -12.66 9.70
C VAL A 126 -0.72 -13.49 10.91
N GLY A 127 -1.58 -13.47 11.92
CA GLY A 127 -1.37 -14.21 13.17
C GLY A 127 -2.66 -14.33 14.00
N ASP A 128 -2.56 -15.08 15.08
CA ASP A 128 -3.65 -15.33 16.03
C ASP A 128 -3.63 -14.32 17.19
N TYR A 129 -3.43 -13.05 16.86
CA TYR A 129 -3.44 -11.92 17.77
C TYR A 129 -4.85 -11.31 17.89
N ALA A 130 -5.09 -10.56 18.97
CA ALA A 130 -6.32 -9.81 19.14
C ALA A 130 -6.47 -8.70 18.07
N SER A 131 -7.69 -8.34 17.75
CA SER A 131 -8.00 -7.25 16.83
C SER A 131 -9.11 -6.34 17.37
N ILE A 132 -9.13 -5.10 16.91
CA ILE A 132 -10.08 -4.07 17.29
C ILE A 132 -10.93 -3.69 16.07
N SER A 133 -12.25 -3.74 16.20
CA SER A 133 -13.15 -3.21 15.19
C SER A 133 -13.30 -1.71 15.30
N THR A 134 -13.20 -1.02 14.17
CA THR A 134 -13.47 0.41 14.04
C THR A 134 -14.71 0.72 13.22
N GLY A 135 -15.30 -0.31 12.60
CA GLY A 135 -16.40 -0.17 11.66
C GLY A 135 -15.95 0.00 10.19
N SER A 136 -14.64 0.15 9.94
CA SER A 136 -14.02 0.12 8.59
C SER A 136 -13.26 -1.19 8.35
N ASP A 137 -13.74 -2.27 8.88
CA ASP A 137 -13.05 -3.57 8.96
C ASP A 137 -13.15 -4.36 7.65
N TRP A 138 -12.90 -3.73 6.52
CA TRP A 138 -13.09 -4.29 5.16
C TRP A 138 -12.18 -5.50 4.92
N TRP A 139 -10.95 -5.43 5.44
CA TRP A 139 -9.96 -6.49 5.38
C TRP A 139 -9.71 -7.14 6.75
N GLY A 140 -10.63 -6.92 7.72
CA GLY A 140 -10.54 -7.38 9.10
C GLY A 140 -10.33 -6.25 10.09
N GLY A 141 -10.43 -6.56 11.39
CA GLY A 141 -10.20 -5.61 12.48
C GLY A 141 -8.74 -5.17 12.53
N MET A 142 -8.50 -4.00 13.15
CA MET A 142 -7.15 -3.47 13.37
C MET A 142 -6.35 -4.41 14.27
N PRO A 143 -5.19 -4.94 13.85
CA PRO A 143 -4.32 -5.77 14.70
C PRO A 143 -3.96 -5.07 16.01
N ASP A 144 -4.00 -5.78 17.12
CA ASP A 144 -3.57 -5.27 18.43
C ASP A 144 -2.04 -5.36 18.57
N PRO A 145 -1.29 -4.25 18.48
CA PRO A 145 0.17 -4.29 18.56
C PRO A 145 0.70 -4.49 19.98
N PHE A 146 -0.16 -4.41 21.02
CA PHE A 146 0.19 -4.73 22.38
C PHE A 146 0.07 -6.24 22.67
N ASP A 147 -0.53 -7.01 21.77
CA ASP A 147 -0.54 -8.46 21.86
C ASP A 147 0.84 -9.00 21.47
N PRO A 148 1.54 -9.74 22.34
CA PRO A 148 2.85 -10.28 22.01
C PRO A 148 2.85 -11.21 20.79
N ARG A 149 1.69 -11.78 20.45
CA ARG A 149 1.52 -12.60 19.25
C ARG A 149 1.62 -11.76 17.96
N PHE A 150 1.30 -10.46 18.00
CA PHE A 150 1.53 -9.54 16.89
C PHE A 150 3.02 -9.39 16.56
N ALA A 151 3.86 -9.17 17.55
CA ALA A 151 5.31 -9.10 17.34
C ALA A 151 5.88 -10.41 16.78
N MET A 152 5.38 -11.57 17.24
CA MET A 152 5.78 -12.87 16.71
C MET A 152 5.32 -13.06 15.25
N ALA A 153 4.11 -12.63 14.91
CA ALA A 153 3.59 -12.68 13.54
C ALA A 153 4.39 -11.74 12.62
N THR A 154 4.71 -10.54 13.08
CA THR A 154 5.56 -9.57 12.37
C THR A 154 6.93 -10.16 12.08
N GLU A 155 7.61 -10.68 13.09
CA GLU A 155 8.92 -11.31 12.94
C GLU A 155 8.90 -12.44 11.91
N ARG A 156 7.89 -13.30 11.97
CA ARG A 156 7.72 -14.39 11.01
C ARG A 156 7.48 -13.87 9.58
N ALA A 157 6.59 -12.88 9.42
CA ALA A 157 6.26 -12.32 8.10
C ALA A 157 7.49 -11.67 7.47
N VAL A 158 8.22 -10.86 8.23
CA VAL A 158 9.43 -10.17 7.76
C VAL A 158 10.55 -11.17 7.45
N ALA A 159 10.80 -12.14 8.33
CA ALA A 159 11.85 -13.16 8.10
C ALA A 159 11.59 -13.98 6.85
N ILE A 160 10.33 -14.36 6.58
CA ILE A 160 9.95 -15.08 5.36
C ILE A 160 10.15 -14.18 4.11
N ALA A 161 9.65 -12.95 4.13
CA ALA A 161 9.78 -12.04 3.00
C ALA A 161 11.24 -11.66 2.72
N ALA A 162 12.05 -11.45 3.77
CA ALA A 162 13.45 -11.10 3.63
C ALA A 162 14.34 -12.27 3.20
N ARG A 163 13.97 -13.53 3.49
CA ARG A 163 14.79 -14.72 3.18
C ARG A 163 15.28 -14.74 1.75
N ASP A 164 14.40 -14.44 0.81
CA ASP A 164 14.64 -14.57 -0.62
C ASP A 164 14.97 -13.23 -1.31
N HIS A 165 14.85 -12.09 -0.57
CA HIS A 165 14.95 -10.75 -1.14
C HIS A 165 15.89 -9.79 -0.39
N ARG A 166 16.60 -10.27 0.65
CA ARG A 166 17.43 -9.43 1.53
C ARG A 166 18.45 -8.56 0.80
N ASP A 167 19.06 -9.11 -0.22
CA ASP A 167 20.14 -8.46 -0.97
C ASP A 167 19.77 -8.21 -2.44
N ASP A 168 18.48 -8.24 -2.76
CA ASP A 168 17.97 -8.01 -4.10
C ASP A 168 18.00 -6.51 -4.44
N PRO A 169 18.85 -6.06 -5.38
CA PRO A 169 18.98 -4.66 -5.73
C PRO A 169 17.77 -4.11 -6.51
N TRP A 170 16.87 -4.96 -6.98
CA TRP A 170 15.65 -4.56 -7.68
C TRP A 170 14.48 -4.31 -6.73
N LEU A 171 14.54 -4.83 -5.51
CA LEU A 171 13.52 -4.55 -4.51
C LEU A 171 13.70 -3.15 -3.91
N ILE A 172 12.70 -2.28 -4.09
CA ILE A 172 12.68 -0.94 -3.50
C ILE A 172 12.43 -1.05 -1.98
N GLY A 173 11.46 -1.86 -1.58
CA GLY A 173 11.09 -2.01 -0.18
C GLY A 173 9.76 -2.72 0.02
N TYR A 174 9.31 -2.68 1.26
CA TYR A 174 8.14 -3.40 1.74
C TYR A 174 7.05 -2.45 2.23
N PHE A 175 5.78 -2.78 1.94
CA PHE A 175 4.61 -2.12 2.53
C PHE A 175 4.09 -2.94 3.71
N ALA A 176 3.74 -2.27 4.80
CA ALA A 176 3.17 -2.90 6.00
C ALA A 176 1.66 -3.04 5.88
N ASP A 177 1.19 -4.25 5.66
CA ASP A 177 -0.23 -4.58 5.45
C ASP A 177 -0.90 -3.74 4.34
N ASN A 178 -2.21 -3.63 4.33
CA ASN A 178 -2.96 -2.83 3.37
C ASN A 178 -4.31 -2.39 3.96
N GLU A 179 -4.59 -1.08 3.87
CA GLU A 179 -5.90 -0.50 4.19
C GLU A 179 -6.47 -0.91 5.54
N LEU A 180 -5.59 -0.97 6.56
CA LEU A 180 -6.02 -1.28 7.91
C LEU A 180 -7.00 -0.23 8.43
N ALA A 181 -7.88 -0.67 9.33
CA ALA A 181 -8.98 0.11 9.89
C ALA A 181 -8.53 1.11 10.97
N TRP A 182 -7.71 2.11 10.62
CA TRP A 182 -7.20 3.14 11.55
C TRP A 182 -8.26 4.09 12.08
N ALA A 183 -9.40 4.22 11.41
CA ALA A 183 -10.52 5.07 11.78
C ALA A 183 -11.84 4.42 11.33
N GLY A 184 -12.97 4.95 11.76
CA GLY A 184 -14.31 4.56 11.30
C GLY A 184 -14.66 5.14 9.91
N PRO A 185 -15.82 4.77 9.35
CA PRO A 185 -16.17 5.06 7.96
C PRO A 185 -16.71 6.47 7.70
N GLY A 186 -16.94 7.28 8.74
CA GLY A 186 -17.53 8.62 8.63
C GLY A 186 -16.59 9.71 9.07
N ASP A 187 -17.09 10.96 8.96
CA ASP A 187 -16.36 12.18 9.32
C ASP A 187 -16.69 12.68 10.75
N ASP A 188 -17.51 11.93 11.49
CA ASP A 188 -17.90 12.30 12.84
C ASP A 188 -16.84 11.95 13.90
N ALA A 189 -17.00 12.47 15.12
CA ALA A 189 -16.06 12.22 16.22
C ALA A 189 -15.94 10.74 16.56
N LYS A 190 -17.01 9.94 16.42
CA LYS A 190 -16.96 8.50 16.67
C LYS A 190 -16.09 7.79 15.65
N SER A 191 -16.21 8.13 14.38
CA SER A 191 -15.37 7.61 13.30
C SER A 191 -13.93 8.06 13.44
N ARG A 192 -13.69 9.34 13.75
CA ARG A 192 -12.35 9.90 13.97
C ARG A 192 -11.59 9.20 15.10
N TYR A 193 -12.28 8.81 16.15
CA TYR A 193 -11.69 8.16 17.32
C TYR A 193 -12.11 6.69 17.49
N ALA A 194 -12.56 6.05 16.40
CA ALA A 194 -13.13 4.71 16.43
C ALA A 194 -12.18 3.67 17.03
N LEU A 195 -10.87 3.80 16.82
CA LEU A 195 -9.87 2.91 17.38
C LEU A 195 -9.83 3.01 18.93
N ALA A 196 -9.76 4.20 19.49
CA ALA A 196 -9.78 4.44 20.92
C ALA A 196 -11.13 4.05 21.53
N TYR A 197 -12.23 4.49 20.90
CA TYR A 197 -13.59 4.19 21.32
C TYR A 197 -13.86 2.68 21.30
N GLY A 198 -13.51 2.00 20.20
CA GLY A 198 -13.68 0.55 20.05
C GLY A 198 -12.87 -0.23 21.08
N THR A 199 -11.61 0.18 21.32
CA THR A 199 -10.74 -0.46 22.33
C THR A 199 -11.36 -0.42 23.74
N LEU A 200 -11.93 0.70 24.16
CA LEU A 200 -12.55 0.80 25.49
C LEU A 200 -13.81 -0.07 25.65
N ARG A 201 -14.42 -0.49 24.57
CA ARG A 201 -15.60 -1.38 24.59
C ARG A 201 -15.28 -2.88 24.57
N LEU A 202 -14.01 -3.23 24.51
CA LEU A 202 -13.57 -4.63 24.54
C LEU A 202 -13.47 -5.14 25.97
N THR A 203 -13.17 -6.42 26.14
CA THR A 203 -12.83 -7.03 27.43
C THR A 203 -11.36 -6.75 27.78
N THR A 204 -11.00 -6.93 29.04
CA THR A 204 -9.60 -6.80 29.50
C THR A 204 -8.70 -7.95 29.05
N ASP A 205 -9.24 -8.96 28.39
CA ASP A 205 -8.44 -10.01 27.72
C ASP A 205 -7.66 -9.43 26.53
N VAL A 206 -8.16 -8.35 25.93
CA VAL A 206 -7.49 -7.63 24.82
C VAL A 206 -6.38 -6.74 25.37
N PRO A 207 -5.12 -6.94 24.95
CA PRO A 207 -3.98 -6.19 25.47
C PRO A 207 -4.08 -4.68 25.26
N ALA A 208 -4.61 -4.22 24.13
CA ALA A 208 -4.84 -2.80 23.85
C ALA A 208 -5.75 -2.14 24.90
N LYS A 209 -6.82 -2.82 25.33
CA LYS A 209 -7.67 -2.30 26.41
C LYS A 209 -6.90 -2.12 27.71
N ARG A 210 -6.08 -3.09 28.09
CA ARG A 210 -5.24 -2.98 29.30
C ARG A 210 -4.25 -1.82 29.19
N ALA A 211 -3.64 -1.65 28.00
CA ALA A 211 -2.71 -0.55 27.73
C ALA A 211 -3.42 0.81 27.89
N PHE A 212 -4.60 0.95 27.36
CA PHE A 212 -5.38 2.18 27.46
C PHE A 212 -5.82 2.48 28.89
N LEU A 213 -6.34 1.48 29.60
CA LEU A 213 -6.69 1.63 31.02
C LEU A 213 -5.46 2.01 31.88
N LYS A 214 -4.30 1.42 31.59
CA LYS A 214 -3.04 1.81 32.24
C LYS A 214 -2.69 3.27 31.98
N GLN A 215 -2.79 3.74 30.74
CA GLN A 215 -2.57 5.15 30.37
C GLN A 215 -3.46 6.08 31.21
N LEU A 216 -4.76 5.79 31.31
CA LEU A 216 -5.69 6.59 32.07
C LEU A 216 -5.39 6.57 33.57
N ARG A 217 -5.07 5.42 34.14
CA ARG A 217 -4.67 5.28 35.55
C ARG A 217 -3.39 6.04 35.84
N ASP A 218 -2.40 5.99 34.98
CA ASP A 218 -1.14 6.71 35.14
C ASP A 218 -1.34 8.23 35.09
N LYS A 219 -2.22 8.73 34.21
CA LYS A 219 -2.53 10.16 34.09
C LYS A 219 -3.36 10.68 35.25
N TYR A 220 -4.46 10.02 35.58
CA TYR A 220 -5.45 10.54 36.55
C TYR A 220 -5.25 10.10 37.98
N ARG A 221 -4.40 9.08 38.22
CA ARG A 221 -4.08 8.54 39.55
C ARG A 221 -5.26 7.89 40.28
N ASN A 222 -6.48 8.44 40.16
CA ASN A 222 -7.70 7.92 40.76
C ASN A 222 -8.91 8.15 39.86
N GLN A 223 -9.96 7.41 40.12
CA GLN A 223 -11.21 7.46 39.31
C GLN A 223 -11.91 8.82 39.40
N ALA A 224 -11.83 9.52 40.54
CA ALA A 224 -12.48 10.82 40.68
C ALA A 224 -11.83 11.88 39.78
N GLY A 225 -10.52 11.82 39.56
CA GLY A 225 -9.81 12.66 38.59
C GLY A 225 -10.30 12.44 37.16
N LEU A 226 -10.43 11.19 36.77
CA LEU A 226 -10.97 10.82 35.46
C LEU A 226 -12.45 11.21 35.33
N SER A 227 -13.29 10.90 36.32
CA SER A 227 -14.72 11.28 36.36
C SER A 227 -14.91 12.77 36.09
N LYS A 228 -14.14 13.61 36.78
CA LYS A 228 -14.18 15.06 36.59
C LYS A 228 -13.74 15.48 35.19
N ALA A 229 -12.65 14.88 34.66
CA ALA A 229 -12.08 15.24 33.36
C ALA A 229 -13.01 14.83 32.20
N TRP A 230 -13.66 13.68 32.31
CA TRP A 230 -14.53 13.14 31.26
C TRP A 230 -16.01 13.45 31.48
N GLY A 231 -16.39 14.07 32.61
CA GLY A 231 -17.79 14.37 32.92
C GLY A 231 -18.67 13.12 33.11
N ILE A 232 -18.10 12.02 33.60
CA ILE A 232 -18.79 10.74 33.80
C ILE A 232 -18.85 10.37 35.30
N ASP A 233 -19.85 9.60 35.69
CA ASP A 233 -19.89 8.96 36.99
C ASP A 233 -19.12 7.65 36.95
N LEU A 234 -17.91 7.63 37.51
CA LEU A 234 -17.05 6.46 37.58
C LEU A 234 -16.66 6.18 39.04
N PRO A 235 -17.51 5.48 39.79
CA PRO A 235 -17.26 5.16 41.22
C PRO A 235 -16.07 4.20 41.38
N ALA A 236 -15.75 3.37 40.39
CA ALA A 236 -14.64 2.43 40.42
C ALA A 236 -14.07 2.18 39.02
N TRP A 237 -12.76 1.90 38.92
CA TRP A 237 -12.09 1.58 37.67
C TRP A 237 -12.63 0.33 36.96
N GLU A 238 -13.16 -0.62 37.72
CA GLU A 238 -13.70 -1.89 37.25
C GLU A 238 -14.88 -1.70 36.28
N LEU A 239 -15.60 -0.57 36.39
CA LEU A 239 -16.66 -0.24 35.44
C LEU A 239 -16.14 -0.01 34.02
N MET A 240 -14.92 0.50 33.89
CA MET A 240 -14.30 0.65 32.56
C MET A 240 -13.73 -0.68 32.03
N GLU A 241 -13.54 -1.67 32.89
CA GLU A 241 -13.09 -3.00 32.50
C GLU A 241 -14.22 -3.82 31.86
N ASP A 242 -15.47 -3.49 32.19
CA ASP A 242 -16.66 -4.14 31.65
C ASP A 242 -16.81 -3.85 30.14
N PRO A 243 -17.08 -4.84 29.28
CA PRO A 243 -17.33 -4.64 27.86
C PRO A 243 -18.61 -3.86 27.57
N GLY A 244 -19.50 -3.74 28.54
CA GLY A 244 -20.70 -2.88 28.49
C GLY A 244 -20.39 -1.40 28.68
N PHE A 245 -19.16 -1.03 29.08
CA PHE A 245 -18.80 0.38 29.23
C PHE A 245 -18.89 1.10 27.88
N VAL A 246 -19.65 2.19 27.87
CA VAL A 246 -19.78 3.08 26.71
C VAL A 246 -18.97 4.34 26.97
N PRO A 247 -17.81 4.50 26.36
CA PRO A 247 -16.99 5.70 26.57
C PRO A 247 -17.72 6.94 26.01
N PRO A 248 -17.61 8.11 26.66
CA PRO A 248 -18.11 9.35 26.09
C PRO A 248 -17.30 9.71 24.84
N LEU A 249 -17.93 10.43 23.92
CA LEU A 249 -17.23 11.03 22.78
C LEU A 249 -16.63 12.38 23.17
N PRO A 250 -15.53 12.80 22.54
CA PRO A 250 -14.97 14.13 22.70
C PRO A 250 -16.00 15.24 22.55
N SER A 251 -15.96 16.22 23.43
CA SER A 251 -16.82 17.39 23.39
C SER A 251 -16.07 18.64 23.88
N PRO A 252 -16.52 19.85 23.55
CA PRO A 252 -15.91 21.08 24.04
C PRO A 252 -15.92 21.21 25.56
N GLU A 253 -16.91 20.62 26.24
CA GLU A 253 -17.03 20.63 27.69
C GLU A 253 -16.01 19.71 28.37
N HIS A 254 -15.56 18.67 27.67
CA HIS A 254 -14.63 17.66 28.17
C HIS A 254 -13.48 17.42 27.16
N PRO A 255 -12.61 18.41 26.92
CA PRO A 255 -11.52 18.31 25.93
C PRO A 255 -10.47 17.24 26.29
N GLU A 256 -10.42 16.81 27.55
CA GLU A 256 -9.51 15.77 28.00
C GLU A 256 -9.80 14.41 27.37
N ILE A 257 -11.05 14.14 26.96
CA ILE A 257 -11.41 12.89 26.25
C ILE A 257 -10.67 12.85 24.91
N GLU A 258 -10.70 13.95 24.17
CA GLU A 258 -9.99 14.07 22.91
C GLU A 258 -8.48 13.87 23.07
N ALA A 259 -7.90 14.53 24.08
CA ALA A 259 -6.48 14.43 24.36
C ALA A 259 -6.07 12.99 24.71
N ASP A 260 -6.86 12.27 25.49
CA ASP A 260 -6.61 10.89 25.89
C ASP A 260 -6.75 9.92 24.71
N PHE A 261 -7.74 10.14 23.85
CA PHE A 261 -7.97 9.33 22.66
C PHE A 261 -6.85 9.54 21.62
N LYS A 262 -6.46 10.78 21.35
CA LYS A 262 -5.30 11.10 20.49
C LYS A 262 -4.01 10.45 20.99
N TYR A 263 -3.74 10.59 22.28
CA TYR A 263 -2.55 10.00 22.87
C TYR A 263 -2.56 8.47 22.74
N PHE A 264 -3.69 7.82 23.03
CA PHE A 264 -3.81 6.36 22.86
C PHE A 264 -3.61 5.94 21.42
N GLN A 265 -4.27 6.60 20.44
CA GLN A 265 -4.12 6.30 19.02
C GLN A 265 -2.66 6.46 18.56
N LYS A 266 -1.96 7.50 19.07
CA LYS A 266 -0.53 7.70 18.77
C LYS A 266 0.32 6.55 19.33
N VAL A 267 0.15 6.18 20.58
CA VAL A 267 0.92 5.08 21.22
C VAL A 267 0.62 3.75 20.56
N PHE A 268 -0.62 3.51 20.18
CA PHE A 268 -1.03 2.32 19.42
C PHE A 268 -0.30 2.24 18.07
N ALA A 269 -0.35 3.31 17.32
CA ALA A 269 0.30 3.38 16.00
C ALA A 269 1.83 3.34 16.09
N ASP A 270 2.41 4.01 17.11
CA ASP A 270 3.86 3.92 17.37
C ASP A 270 4.28 2.48 17.65
N THR A 271 3.51 1.75 18.45
CA THR A 271 3.81 0.35 18.77
C THR A 271 3.74 -0.51 17.52
N TYR A 272 2.71 -0.32 16.68
CA TYR A 272 2.54 -1.04 15.42
C TYR A 272 3.71 -0.80 14.46
N PHE A 273 3.96 0.44 14.07
CA PHE A 273 5.00 0.75 13.07
C PHE A 273 6.41 0.50 13.60
N LYS A 274 6.67 0.75 14.90
CA LYS A 274 7.97 0.45 15.50
C LYS A 274 8.28 -1.04 15.48
N THR A 275 7.32 -1.89 15.81
CA THR A 275 7.50 -3.35 15.80
C THR A 275 7.91 -3.83 14.40
N ILE A 276 7.24 -3.34 13.36
CA ILE A 276 7.55 -3.71 11.97
C ILE A 276 8.90 -3.15 11.54
N SER A 277 9.16 -1.87 11.82
CA SER A 277 10.41 -1.21 11.46
C SER A 277 11.63 -1.88 12.10
N ASP A 278 11.54 -2.22 13.39
CA ASP A 278 12.64 -2.88 14.11
C ASP A 278 12.93 -4.27 13.51
N SER A 279 11.89 -5.07 13.22
CA SER A 279 12.05 -6.37 12.58
C SER A 279 12.63 -6.26 11.18
N LEU A 280 12.14 -5.29 10.37
CA LEU A 280 12.64 -5.09 9.01
C LEU A 280 14.10 -4.64 9.00
N LYS A 281 14.51 -3.74 9.86
CA LYS A 281 15.90 -3.31 10.01
C LYS A 281 16.84 -4.44 10.37
N TRP A 282 16.36 -5.44 11.11
CA TRP A 282 17.13 -6.63 11.45
C TRP A 282 17.28 -7.58 10.26
N HIS A 283 16.20 -7.88 9.55
CA HIS A 283 16.19 -8.88 8.50
C HIS A 283 16.57 -8.36 7.10
N ALA A 284 16.21 -7.12 6.78
CA ALA A 284 16.41 -6.51 5.47
C ALA A 284 16.83 -5.04 5.57
N PRO A 285 18.00 -4.73 6.18
CA PRO A 285 18.43 -3.37 6.48
C PRO A 285 18.65 -2.47 5.25
N ASN A 286 18.78 -3.07 4.07
CA ASN A 286 19.04 -2.36 2.82
C ASN A 286 17.76 -1.95 2.07
N HIS A 287 16.58 -2.31 2.59
CA HIS A 287 15.31 -2.04 1.94
C HIS A 287 14.43 -1.09 2.75
N LEU A 288 13.63 -0.31 2.04
CA LEU A 288 12.77 0.70 2.65
C LEU A 288 11.50 0.09 3.25
N LEU A 289 11.01 0.68 4.34
CA LEU A 289 9.64 0.50 4.83
C LEU A 289 8.76 1.58 4.18
N LEU A 290 7.94 1.18 3.23
CA LEU A 290 7.20 2.06 2.31
C LEU A 290 5.84 2.54 2.87
N GLY A 291 5.57 2.34 4.17
CA GLY A 291 4.34 2.76 4.82
C GLY A 291 3.23 1.71 4.81
N GLY A 292 2.02 2.12 5.23
CA GLY A 292 0.89 1.23 5.52
C GLY A 292 -0.25 1.29 4.51
N ARG A 293 -0.07 1.90 3.33
CA ARG A 293 -1.10 1.98 2.26
C ARG A 293 -2.46 2.43 2.79
N PHE A 294 -2.48 3.61 3.40
CA PHE A 294 -3.67 4.14 4.06
C PHE A 294 -4.82 4.39 3.07
N ALA A 295 -6.00 3.81 3.32
CA ALA A 295 -7.26 4.22 2.72
C ALA A 295 -8.07 5.05 3.72
N VAL A 296 -8.30 4.49 4.91
CA VAL A 296 -8.88 5.21 6.05
C VAL A 296 -7.79 5.40 7.10
N SER A 297 -7.58 6.64 7.54
CA SER A 297 -6.51 6.96 8.48
C SER A 297 -6.91 8.02 9.50
N ASN A 298 -6.08 8.17 10.50
CA ASN A 298 -6.14 9.29 11.44
C ASN A 298 -4.76 9.96 11.50
N PRO A 299 -4.66 11.25 11.88
CA PRO A 299 -3.41 11.98 11.90
C PRO A 299 -2.33 11.33 12.79
N GLU A 300 -2.73 10.69 13.89
CA GLU A 300 -1.81 10.01 14.81
C GLU A 300 -1.12 8.81 14.14
N ALA A 301 -1.87 8.01 13.37
CA ALA A 301 -1.32 6.89 12.61
C ALA A 301 -0.39 7.35 11.49
N VAL A 302 -0.76 8.42 10.76
CA VAL A 302 0.07 9.00 9.72
C VAL A 302 1.36 9.58 10.30
N ALA A 303 1.29 10.31 11.42
CA ALA A 303 2.47 10.84 12.11
C ALA A 303 3.37 9.73 12.67
N SER A 304 2.80 8.62 13.13
CA SER A 304 3.58 7.46 13.58
C SER A 304 4.27 6.78 12.39
N CYS A 305 3.57 6.59 11.28
CA CYS A 305 4.17 6.08 10.05
C CYS A 305 5.32 6.99 9.60
N ALA A 306 5.16 8.32 9.61
CA ALA A 306 6.23 9.26 9.29
C ALA A 306 7.47 9.11 10.20
N GLN A 307 7.27 8.71 11.45
CA GLN A 307 8.37 8.50 12.40
C GLN A 307 9.16 7.22 12.15
N TYR A 308 8.49 6.13 11.80
CA TYR A 308 9.08 4.78 11.73
C TYR A 308 9.27 4.25 10.31
N CYS A 309 8.54 4.77 9.33
CA CYS A 309 8.66 4.40 7.94
C CYS A 309 9.56 5.38 7.17
N ASP A 310 10.12 4.92 6.07
CA ASP A 310 10.93 5.75 5.17
C ASP A 310 10.06 6.58 4.23
N VAL A 311 8.86 6.08 3.91
CA VAL A 311 7.90 6.66 2.98
C VAL A 311 6.50 6.59 3.59
N LEU A 312 5.66 7.59 3.33
CA LEU A 312 4.22 7.54 3.57
C LEU A 312 3.51 7.01 2.33
N SER A 313 2.52 6.14 2.49
CA SER A 313 1.80 5.57 1.35
C SER A 313 0.29 5.58 1.56
N PHE A 314 -0.44 5.93 0.48
CA PHE A 314 -1.88 6.10 0.50
C PHE A 314 -2.52 5.47 -0.74
N ASN A 315 -3.67 4.83 -0.57
CA ASN A 315 -4.56 4.42 -1.63
C ASN A 315 -5.57 5.54 -1.85
N MET A 316 -5.52 6.20 -3.02
CA MET A 316 -6.28 7.45 -3.26
C MET A 316 -7.17 7.30 -4.49
N TYR A 317 -8.40 6.88 -4.30
CA TYR A 317 -9.39 6.76 -5.37
C TYR A 317 -10.19 8.06 -5.54
N THR A 318 -9.51 9.10 -6.05
CA THR A 318 -10.03 10.46 -6.25
C THR A 318 -9.64 10.99 -7.63
N LEU A 319 -10.23 12.09 -8.09
CA LEU A 319 -9.90 12.68 -9.39
C LEU A 319 -8.52 13.35 -9.45
N LYS A 320 -7.97 13.70 -8.30
CA LYS A 320 -6.59 14.21 -8.12
C LYS A 320 -6.10 13.89 -6.71
N PRO A 321 -4.80 13.74 -6.46
CA PRO A 321 -4.27 13.40 -5.13
C PRO A 321 -4.72 14.36 -4.02
N GLN A 322 -4.81 15.67 -4.32
CA GLN A 322 -5.16 16.72 -3.37
C GLN A 322 -6.62 16.64 -2.85
N ASP A 323 -7.47 15.83 -3.50
CA ASP A 323 -8.83 15.55 -3.00
C ASP A 323 -8.83 14.40 -1.97
N GLY A 324 -7.74 13.61 -1.92
CA GLY A 324 -7.63 12.46 -1.04
C GLY A 324 -6.91 12.73 0.28
N GLN A 325 -6.00 13.72 0.31
CA GLN A 325 -5.19 14.02 1.49
C GLN A 325 -4.87 15.51 1.61
N ASP A 326 -4.65 15.97 2.84
CA ASP A 326 -4.11 17.30 3.12
C ASP A 326 -2.58 17.32 2.91
N PHE A 327 -2.16 17.74 1.73
CA PHE A 327 -0.73 17.81 1.40
C PHE A 327 0.02 18.92 2.15
N ALA A 328 -0.65 19.93 2.71
CA ALA A 328 0.00 20.88 3.60
C ALA A 328 0.45 20.18 4.90
N TYR A 329 -0.40 19.34 5.46
CA TYR A 329 -0.06 18.49 6.59
C TYR A 329 1.03 17.48 6.23
N LEU A 330 0.90 16.74 5.11
CA LEU A 330 1.88 15.73 4.71
C LEU A 330 3.28 16.32 4.51
N ARG A 331 3.39 17.50 3.87
CA ARG A 331 4.68 18.21 3.75
C ARG A 331 5.31 18.58 5.09
N SER A 332 4.48 18.90 6.10
CA SER A 332 4.98 19.21 7.45
C SER A 332 5.63 18.01 8.15
N LEU A 333 5.36 16.80 7.69
CA LEU A 333 5.97 15.56 8.21
C LEU A 333 7.33 15.25 7.58
N ASP A 334 7.75 16.00 6.56
CA ASP A 334 9.04 15.88 5.88
C ASP A 334 9.37 14.44 5.43
N LYS A 335 8.40 13.78 4.78
CA LYS A 335 8.52 12.43 4.24
C LYS A 335 8.06 12.37 2.79
N PRO A 336 8.73 11.57 1.94
CA PRO A 336 8.23 11.29 0.61
C PRO A 336 6.90 10.53 0.69
N VAL A 337 6.02 10.77 -0.29
CA VAL A 337 4.69 10.19 -0.38
C VAL A 337 4.57 9.34 -1.63
N LEU A 338 4.04 8.13 -1.49
CA LEU A 338 3.61 7.26 -2.59
C LEU A 338 2.08 7.20 -2.64
N VAL A 339 1.50 7.43 -3.80
CA VAL A 339 0.12 7.02 -4.07
C VAL A 339 0.15 5.57 -4.56
N THR A 340 -0.28 4.65 -3.73
CA THR A 340 -0.06 3.22 -3.93
C THR A 340 -1.20 2.48 -4.59
N GLU A 341 -2.36 3.14 -4.69
CA GLU A 341 -3.46 2.72 -5.56
C GLU A 341 -4.27 3.92 -6.01
N PHE A 342 -4.58 3.95 -7.30
CA PHE A 342 -5.59 4.80 -7.91
C PHE A 342 -6.06 4.16 -9.21
N ASN A 343 -7.30 4.40 -9.62
CA ASN A 343 -7.80 3.99 -10.92
C ASN A 343 -8.95 4.87 -11.41
N PHE A 344 -9.25 4.69 -12.68
CA PHE A 344 -10.43 5.24 -13.34
C PHE A 344 -11.02 4.14 -14.22
N GLY A 345 -12.21 3.70 -13.89
CA GLY A 345 -12.97 2.76 -14.70
C GLY A 345 -14.20 3.41 -15.31
N SER A 346 -14.89 2.68 -16.19
CA SER A 346 -16.12 3.16 -16.83
C SER A 346 -17.19 2.08 -16.87
N ARG A 347 -18.46 2.52 -17.03
CA ARG A 347 -19.64 1.62 -17.11
C ARG A 347 -20.11 1.30 -18.52
N ASP A 348 -19.56 1.91 -19.54
CA ASP A 348 -20.03 1.77 -20.90
C ASP A 348 -19.50 0.53 -21.63
N ARG A 349 -18.72 -0.31 -20.93
CA ARG A 349 -18.13 -1.56 -21.46
C ARG A 349 -18.87 -2.83 -21.08
N GLY A 350 -20.08 -2.73 -20.56
CA GLY A 350 -20.93 -3.87 -20.19
C GLY A 350 -21.23 -3.92 -18.70
N PRO A 351 -21.53 -5.10 -18.13
CA PRO A 351 -21.97 -5.24 -16.74
C PRO A 351 -20.80 -5.18 -15.74
N PHE A 352 -19.84 -4.29 -15.97
CA PHE A 352 -18.72 -4.06 -15.10
C PHE A 352 -18.99 -2.91 -14.14
N TRP A 353 -18.38 -3.00 -12.95
CA TRP A 353 -18.24 -1.88 -12.06
C TRP A 353 -17.15 -0.93 -12.56
N GLY A 354 -17.40 0.37 -12.49
CA GLY A 354 -16.44 1.40 -12.94
C GLY A 354 -15.37 1.77 -11.92
N GLY A 355 -15.28 1.05 -10.80
CA GLY A 355 -14.34 1.36 -9.72
C GLY A 355 -14.88 2.40 -8.73
N VAL A 356 -14.08 2.72 -7.71
CA VAL A 356 -14.42 3.74 -6.69
C VAL A 356 -14.53 5.12 -7.34
N THR A 357 -13.65 5.45 -8.29
CA THR A 357 -13.72 6.69 -9.08
C THR A 357 -14.20 6.35 -10.49
N GLU A 358 -15.53 6.29 -10.62
CA GLU A 358 -16.19 5.87 -11.84
C GLU A 358 -16.38 7.02 -12.82
N LEU A 359 -16.13 6.76 -14.09
CA LEU A 359 -16.35 7.66 -15.21
C LEU A 359 -17.52 7.16 -16.10
N ALA A 360 -18.12 8.09 -16.82
CA ALA A 360 -19.25 7.75 -17.67
C ALA A 360 -18.85 6.89 -18.88
N ARG A 361 -17.65 7.14 -19.45
CA ARG A 361 -17.23 6.52 -20.71
C ARG A 361 -15.76 6.10 -20.67
N GLU A 362 -15.45 5.06 -21.44
CA GLU A 362 -14.09 4.56 -21.64
C GLU A 362 -13.13 5.66 -22.13
N GLU A 363 -13.58 6.52 -23.02
CA GLU A 363 -12.76 7.60 -23.59
C GLU A 363 -12.35 8.67 -22.56
N ASP A 364 -13.06 8.76 -21.41
CA ASP A 364 -12.77 9.71 -20.34
C ASP A 364 -11.61 9.23 -19.43
N ARG A 365 -11.28 7.94 -19.45
CA ARG A 365 -10.22 7.35 -18.61
C ARG A 365 -8.84 7.95 -18.88
N GLY A 366 -8.49 8.12 -20.15
CA GLY A 366 -7.21 8.71 -20.54
C GLY A 366 -7.02 10.15 -20.05
N PRO A 367 -7.95 11.09 -20.28
CA PRO A 367 -7.93 12.43 -19.71
C PRO A 367 -7.87 12.47 -18.18
N ALA A 368 -8.62 11.59 -17.50
CA ALA A 368 -8.60 11.51 -16.04
C ALA A 368 -7.22 11.06 -15.52
N TYR A 369 -6.64 10.02 -16.12
CA TYR A 369 -5.27 9.57 -15.81
C TYR A 369 -4.25 10.68 -16.01
N ALA A 370 -4.30 11.38 -17.15
CA ALA A 370 -3.38 12.48 -17.44
C ALA A 370 -3.49 13.63 -16.44
N ASN A 371 -4.72 13.97 -16.02
CA ASN A 371 -4.93 14.99 -15.00
C ASN A 371 -4.37 14.55 -13.64
N PHE A 372 -4.68 13.33 -13.20
CA PHE A 372 -4.19 12.81 -11.93
C PHE A 372 -2.65 12.85 -11.87
N LEU A 373 -1.99 12.33 -12.92
CA LEU A 373 -0.54 12.30 -12.99
C LEU A 373 0.08 13.70 -13.02
N LYS A 374 -0.53 14.63 -13.76
CA LYS A 374 -0.09 16.04 -13.78
C LYS A 374 -0.16 16.68 -12.38
N GLN A 375 -1.25 16.44 -11.64
CA GLN A 375 -1.42 16.95 -10.28
C GLN A 375 -0.44 16.27 -9.31
N ALA A 376 -0.18 14.98 -9.46
CA ALA A 376 0.81 14.26 -8.67
C ALA A 376 2.22 14.82 -8.88
N VAL A 377 2.64 15.01 -10.13
CA VAL A 377 3.97 15.58 -10.47
C VAL A 377 4.14 17.01 -9.97
N SER A 378 3.04 17.77 -9.84
CA SER A 378 3.09 19.15 -9.31
C SER A 378 3.18 19.22 -7.79
N GLU A 379 3.02 18.09 -7.07
CA GLU A 379 3.12 18.02 -5.62
C GLU A 379 4.52 17.51 -5.21
N PRO A 380 5.37 18.37 -4.62
CA PRO A 380 6.78 18.04 -4.38
C PRO A 380 7.01 16.84 -3.47
N SER A 381 6.05 16.52 -2.59
CA SER A 381 6.16 15.38 -1.67
C SER A 381 5.84 14.04 -2.36
N ILE A 382 5.14 14.02 -3.48
CA ILE A 382 4.81 12.78 -4.20
C ILE A 382 6.00 12.32 -5.03
N VAL A 383 6.52 11.13 -4.71
CA VAL A 383 7.67 10.52 -5.40
C VAL A 383 7.27 9.40 -6.35
N GLY A 384 6.01 8.98 -6.35
CA GLY A 384 5.50 7.95 -7.26
C GLY A 384 4.01 7.69 -7.11
N VAL A 385 3.45 7.08 -8.14
CA VAL A 385 2.04 6.66 -8.18
C VAL A 385 1.93 5.27 -8.81
N HIS A 386 1.10 4.38 -8.23
CA HIS A 386 0.86 3.04 -8.71
C HIS A 386 -0.58 2.88 -9.20
N TRP A 387 -0.73 2.44 -10.44
CA TRP A 387 -2.04 2.17 -11.04
C TRP A 387 -2.61 0.83 -10.55
N PHE A 388 -3.83 0.83 -10.06
CA PHE A 388 -4.57 -0.38 -9.72
C PHE A 388 -5.70 -0.60 -10.73
N GLN A 389 -5.59 -1.53 -11.70
CA GLN A 389 -4.56 -2.58 -11.83
C GLN A 389 -4.22 -2.83 -13.31
N TYR A 390 -3.36 -3.81 -13.59
CA TYR A 390 -2.93 -4.15 -14.95
C TYR A 390 -4.05 -4.70 -15.83
N LEU A 391 -4.86 -5.64 -15.31
CA LEU A 391 -5.92 -6.30 -16.05
C LEU A 391 -7.29 -5.96 -15.47
N ASP A 392 -8.33 -6.02 -16.33
CA ASP A 392 -9.71 -6.03 -15.88
C ASP A 392 -9.98 -7.25 -15.00
N GLN A 393 -10.87 -7.08 -14.05
CA GLN A 393 -11.39 -8.18 -13.27
C GLN A 393 -12.39 -8.99 -14.10
N PRO A 394 -12.60 -10.30 -13.78
CA PRO A 394 -13.59 -11.09 -14.50
C PRO A 394 -15.00 -10.53 -14.24
N VAL A 395 -15.83 -10.53 -15.29
CA VAL A 395 -17.22 -10.03 -15.20
C VAL A 395 -18.05 -10.74 -14.12
N THR A 396 -17.68 -11.97 -13.77
CA THR A 396 -18.30 -12.76 -12.71
C THR A 396 -17.84 -12.37 -11.30
N GLY A 397 -16.90 -11.45 -11.21
CA GLY A 397 -16.26 -11.02 -9.97
C GLY A 397 -15.01 -11.83 -9.62
N ARG A 398 -14.03 -11.17 -9.00
CA ARG A 398 -12.86 -11.85 -8.43
C ARG A 398 -13.26 -12.62 -7.17
N LEU A 399 -12.52 -13.66 -6.84
CA LEU A 399 -12.88 -14.56 -5.75
C LEU A 399 -12.80 -13.93 -4.35
N LEU A 400 -11.97 -12.90 -4.19
CA LEU A 400 -11.71 -12.27 -2.89
C LEU A 400 -12.97 -11.60 -2.30
N ASP A 401 -13.70 -10.82 -3.11
CA ASP A 401 -14.79 -9.94 -2.67
C ASP A 401 -15.89 -9.73 -3.72
N GLY A 402 -15.76 -10.36 -4.89
CA GLY A 402 -16.72 -10.24 -5.98
C GLY A 402 -16.59 -9.00 -6.84
N GLU A 403 -15.51 -8.21 -6.68
CA GLU A 403 -15.25 -7.08 -7.58
C GLU A 403 -15.12 -7.53 -9.03
N ASN A 404 -15.76 -6.78 -9.94
CA ASN A 404 -15.72 -7.00 -11.37
C ASN A 404 -15.38 -5.72 -12.17
N GLY A 405 -14.38 -4.99 -11.68
CA GLY A 405 -14.03 -3.66 -12.19
C GLY A 405 -13.46 -3.66 -13.61
N HIS A 406 -13.93 -2.69 -14.40
CA HIS A 406 -13.34 -2.34 -15.69
C HIS A 406 -12.41 -1.13 -15.51
N PHE A 407 -11.19 -1.37 -15.11
CA PHE A 407 -10.13 -0.36 -14.92
C PHE A 407 -8.74 -0.86 -15.32
N GLY A 408 -8.65 -2.03 -15.96
CA GLY A 408 -7.37 -2.56 -16.44
C GLY A 408 -6.73 -1.72 -17.55
N LEU A 409 -5.44 -1.92 -17.73
CA LEU A 409 -4.72 -1.52 -18.95
C LEU A 409 -5.01 -2.50 -20.09
N VAL A 410 -5.27 -3.75 -19.72
CA VAL A 410 -5.64 -4.84 -20.62
C VAL A 410 -6.92 -5.51 -20.12
N GLY A 411 -7.66 -6.09 -21.05
CA GLY A 411 -8.83 -6.91 -20.71
C GLY A 411 -8.43 -8.31 -20.23
N ILE A 412 -9.44 -9.09 -19.79
CA ILE A 412 -9.28 -10.48 -19.32
C ILE A 412 -8.66 -11.42 -20.38
N THR A 413 -8.63 -11.01 -21.65
CA THR A 413 -7.99 -11.74 -22.76
C THR A 413 -6.57 -11.26 -23.06
N ASP A 414 -5.99 -10.44 -22.19
CA ASP A 414 -4.66 -9.82 -22.33
C ASP A 414 -4.52 -8.89 -23.56
N VAL A 415 -5.64 -8.34 -24.04
CA VAL A 415 -5.64 -7.36 -25.12
C VAL A 415 -5.68 -5.95 -24.52
N PRO A 416 -4.73 -5.05 -24.89
CA PRO A 416 -4.73 -3.68 -24.42
C PRO A 416 -5.96 -2.87 -24.84
N PHE A 417 -6.44 -2.00 -23.97
CA PHE A 417 -7.37 -0.93 -24.31
C PHE A 417 -6.59 0.20 -24.97
N GLN A 418 -6.41 0.09 -26.30
CA GLN A 418 -5.41 0.86 -27.04
C GLN A 418 -5.50 2.37 -26.81
N GLY A 419 -6.71 2.96 -26.88
CA GLY A 419 -6.90 4.40 -26.65
C GLY A 419 -6.49 4.85 -25.24
N PHE A 420 -6.76 3.99 -24.24
CA PHE A 420 -6.36 4.25 -22.86
C PHE A 420 -4.85 4.12 -22.68
N VAL A 421 -4.23 3.03 -23.12
CA VAL A 421 -2.78 2.84 -22.95
C VAL A 421 -1.95 3.84 -23.75
N ASP A 422 -2.43 4.35 -24.88
CA ASP A 422 -1.77 5.45 -25.61
C ASP A 422 -1.76 6.74 -24.78
N SER A 423 -2.87 7.05 -24.09
CA SER A 423 -2.97 8.19 -23.17
C SER A 423 -2.07 8.01 -21.96
N VAL A 424 -2.05 6.81 -21.36
CA VAL A 424 -1.17 6.44 -20.24
C VAL A 424 0.30 6.62 -20.63
N ARG A 425 0.70 6.02 -21.77
CA ARG A 425 2.08 6.15 -22.29
C ARG A 425 2.49 7.61 -22.45
N LYS A 426 1.66 8.40 -23.11
CA LYS A 426 1.92 9.83 -23.31
C LYS A 426 2.13 10.55 -21.99
N SER A 427 1.24 10.32 -21.02
CA SER A 427 1.28 10.98 -19.72
C SER A 427 2.50 10.56 -18.90
N ASN A 428 2.84 9.27 -18.87
CA ASN A 428 4.01 8.75 -18.16
C ASN A 428 5.31 9.33 -18.72
N LEU A 429 5.49 9.33 -20.04
CA LEU A 429 6.70 9.87 -20.66
C LEU A 429 6.83 11.38 -20.45
N GLN A 430 5.72 12.12 -20.46
CA GLN A 430 5.72 13.55 -20.13
C GLN A 430 6.10 13.80 -18.67
N ALA A 431 5.58 13.00 -17.72
CA ALA A 431 5.90 13.10 -16.32
C ALA A 431 7.41 12.83 -16.06
N ILE A 432 7.95 11.78 -16.66
CA ILE A 432 9.38 11.42 -16.54
C ILE A 432 10.27 12.54 -17.10
N ASP A 433 9.94 13.10 -18.27
CA ASP A 433 10.69 14.22 -18.87
C ASP A 433 10.62 15.48 -17.97
N GLN A 434 9.45 15.80 -17.43
CA GLN A 434 9.26 16.94 -16.53
C GLN A 434 10.06 16.79 -15.25
N LEU A 435 10.02 15.63 -14.60
CA LEU A 435 10.77 15.33 -13.38
C LEU A 435 12.28 15.32 -13.64
N GLY A 436 12.72 14.76 -14.77
CA GLY A 436 14.14 14.78 -15.17
C GLY A 436 14.68 16.19 -15.34
N LYS A 437 13.91 17.09 -15.97
CA LYS A 437 14.28 18.51 -16.12
C LYS A 437 14.31 19.24 -14.78
N ALA A 438 13.34 19.00 -13.90
CA ALA A 438 13.31 19.59 -12.56
C ALA A 438 14.48 19.13 -11.69
N ALA A 439 14.84 17.85 -11.74
CA ALA A 439 15.98 17.31 -11.02
C ALA A 439 17.32 17.90 -11.51
N GLU A 440 17.50 18.04 -12.83
CA GLU A 440 18.68 18.65 -13.40
C GLU A 440 18.80 20.13 -13.02
N GLN A 441 17.70 20.88 -13.05
CA GLN A 441 17.67 22.27 -12.62
C GLN A 441 18.04 22.40 -11.13
N ALA A 442 17.46 21.58 -10.25
CA ALA A 442 17.76 21.57 -8.82
C ALA A 442 19.25 21.24 -8.56
N ARG A 443 19.83 20.31 -9.34
CA ARG A 443 21.26 20.00 -9.26
C ARG A 443 22.13 21.19 -9.61
N VAL A 444 21.83 21.90 -10.71
CA VAL A 444 22.58 23.09 -11.15
C VAL A 444 22.47 24.22 -10.11
N GLU A 445 21.28 24.46 -9.55
CA GLU A 445 21.07 25.46 -8.51
C GLU A 445 21.88 25.14 -7.23
N ALA A 446 21.90 23.87 -6.81
CA ALA A 446 22.69 23.42 -5.67
C ALA A 446 24.21 23.59 -5.90
N GLU A 447 24.72 23.26 -7.08
CA GLU A 447 26.13 23.46 -7.45
C GLU A 447 26.50 24.94 -7.45
N GLN A 448 25.63 25.84 -7.94
CA GLN A 448 25.85 27.29 -7.93
C GLN A 448 25.82 27.87 -6.51
N ALA A 449 24.94 27.37 -5.63
CA ALA A 449 24.91 27.78 -4.23
C ALA A 449 26.20 27.45 -3.50
N VAL A 450 26.71 26.23 -3.65
CA VAL A 450 28.02 25.81 -3.08
C VAL A 450 29.19 26.63 -3.65
N ALA A 451 29.18 26.92 -4.94
CA ALA A 451 30.22 27.75 -5.57
C ALA A 451 30.17 29.22 -5.08
N GLY A 452 28.98 29.75 -4.82
CA GLY A 452 28.77 31.09 -4.27
C GLY A 452 29.28 31.26 -2.84
N GLU A 453 29.10 30.23 -1.99
CA GLU A 453 29.63 30.23 -0.63
C GLU A 453 31.16 30.19 -0.58
N HIS A 454 31.82 29.52 -1.50
CA HIS A 454 33.29 29.48 -1.59
C HIS A 454 33.90 30.70 -2.27
N GLY A 455 33.12 31.50 -2.99
CA GLY A 455 33.57 32.76 -3.63
C GLY A 455 33.55 34.00 -2.72
N GLY A 456 32.84 33.92 -1.57
CA GLY A 456 32.66 35.06 -0.64
C GLY A 456 33.81 35.30 0.34
N ASP A 457 34.70 34.35 0.54
CA ASP A 457 35.74 34.41 1.59
C ASP A 457 37.10 35.01 1.08
N GLY A 458 37.15 35.52 -0.16
CA GLY A 458 38.37 36.02 -0.81
C GLY A 458 38.55 37.56 -0.91
N ALA A 459 37.57 38.38 -0.47
CA ALA A 459 37.54 39.81 -0.81
C ALA A 459 37.77 40.78 0.36
N ASP A 460 38.27 40.37 1.53
CA ASP A 460 38.59 41.31 2.61
C ASP A 460 40.01 41.08 3.23
N LYS A 461 41.06 41.11 2.40
CA LYS A 461 42.44 41.33 2.83
C LYS A 461 43.15 42.31 1.86
N GLY A 462 42.97 43.60 2.07
CA GLY A 462 43.76 44.57 1.28
C GLY A 462 43.42 46.01 1.56
N ARG A 463 43.52 46.49 2.81
CA ARG A 463 43.78 47.91 3.07
C ARG A 463 44.68 48.10 4.28
N ALA A 464 45.96 47.88 4.05
CA ALA A 464 47.03 48.39 4.91
C ALA A 464 47.30 49.84 4.52
N GLY A 465 47.40 50.75 5.48
CA GLY A 465 48.10 51.93 5.17
C GLY A 465 48.00 53.11 6.09
N LYS A 466 48.98 53.24 6.96
CA LYS A 466 49.62 54.47 7.48
C LYS A 466 48.96 55.17 8.66
N GLY A 467 49.66 55.07 9.80
CA GLY A 467 49.55 55.97 10.95
C GLY A 467 50.10 57.36 10.63
N PRO A 468 50.15 58.30 11.59
CA PRO A 468 51.05 58.20 12.73
C PRO A 468 50.52 58.87 14.04
N GLY A 469 51.17 58.42 15.15
CA GLY A 469 51.64 59.33 16.20
C GLY A 469 50.75 59.65 17.38
N GLY A 470 51.21 59.27 18.57
CA GLY A 470 51.31 60.22 19.70
C GLY A 470 50.60 59.91 21.00
N HIS A 471 51.41 59.54 21.96
CA HIS A 471 51.36 59.84 23.43
C HIS A 471 50.30 59.22 24.35
N ALA A 472 50.74 58.29 25.20
CA ALA A 472 51.09 58.49 26.63
C ALA A 472 49.93 58.48 27.66
N GLY A 473 50.13 57.65 28.67
CA GLY A 473 49.53 57.74 30.02
C GLY A 473 48.34 56.80 30.25
N GLY A 474 48.38 55.81 31.05
CA GLY A 474 48.86 55.68 32.38
C GLY A 474 47.72 55.11 33.27
N HIS A 475 48.07 54.10 34.06
CA HIS A 475 47.41 53.60 35.29
C HIS A 475 46.11 52.77 35.17
N ALA A 476 46.22 51.50 35.44
CA ALA A 476 46.09 50.85 36.79
C ALA A 476 44.67 50.70 37.29
N GLY A 477 44.33 49.49 37.63
CA GLY A 477 43.46 49.22 38.78
C GLY A 477 42.40 48.11 38.60
N ASN A 478 42.78 46.95 39.03
CA ASN A 478 42.03 45.95 39.80
C ASN A 478 40.48 45.89 39.74
N GLY A 479 39.97 44.70 39.50
CA GLY A 479 39.48 43.89 40.59
C GLY A 479 37.99 43.57 40.57
N HIS A 480 37.77 42.34 40.63
CA HIS A 480 36.72 41.45 40.99
C HIS A 480 36.01 40.76 39.89
#